data_a7d07e832573e1284f7cea06fa00de0d
#
_entry.id   a7d07e832573e1284f7cea06fa00de0d
#
_cell.length_a   1.000
_cell.length_b   1.000
_cell.length_c   1.000
_cell.angle_alpha   90.00
_cell.angle_beta   90.00
_cell.angle_gamma   90.00
#
_symmetry.space_group_name_H-M   'P 1'
#
loop_
_entity.id
_entity.type
_entity.pdbx_description
1 polymer ?
#
loop_
_entity_poly.entity_id
_entity_poly.type
_entity_poly.pdbx_seq_one_letter_code
_entity_poly.pdbx_strand_id
1 'polypeptide(L)'
;MTDDVTQTTLATWAARNLPARLDVAATAKLLGFAEHDIQILMAVGKLMPLGDPAPNAPKWFAAVEMIRLAADQDWLHKATKEIAKYWRHKRERRQCLAPDGA
;
A
#
# COMPACT_ATOMS: atom_id res chain seq x y z
N MET A 1 22.31 6.77 -14.68
CA MET A 1 21.18 7.52 -14.21
C MET A 1 20.22 6.67 -13.45
N THR A 2 19.71 5.61 -14.06
CA THR A 2 18.82 4.69 -13.39
C THR A 2 19.47 4.08 -12.17
N ASP A 3 20.79 3.87 -12.26
CA ASP A 3 21.55 3.25 -11.20
C ASP A 3 21.62 4.11 -9.94
N ASP A 4 21.65 5.43 -10.09
CA ASP A 4 21.74 6.32 -8.94
C ASP A 4 20.50 6.22 -8.08
N VAL A 5 19.32 6.19 -8.71
CA VAL A 5 18.07 6.08 -7.98
C VAL A 5 17.98 4.73 -7.27
N THR A 6 18.37 3.66 -7.96
CA THR A 6 18.35 2.32 -7.39
C THR A 6 19.31 2.24 -6.20
N GLN A 7 20.51 2.79 -6.35
CA GLN A 7 21.49 2.75 -5.28
C GLN A 7 21.05 3.56 -4.08
N THR A 8 20.41 4.72 -4.32
CA THR A 8 19.89 5.53 -3.23
C THR A 8 18.81 4.78 -2.48
N THR A 9 17.94 4.07 -3.19
CA THR A 9 16.88 3.30 -2.59
C THR A 9 17.44 2.17 -1.73
N LEU A 10 18.44 1.46 -2.26
CA LEU A 10 19.08 0.36 -1.54
C LEU A 10 19.83 0.88 -0.31
N ALA A 11 20.50 2.02 -0.44
CA ALA A 11 21.19 2.62 0.68
C ALA A 11 20.23 3.02 1.79
N THR A 12 19.08 3.55 1.42
CA THR A 12 18.05 3.92 2.39
C THR A 12 17.54 2.69 3.11
N TRP A 13 17.30 1.61 2.36
CA TRP A 13 16.85 0.36 2.95
C TRP A 13 17.88 -0.18 3.93
N ALA A 14 19.13 -0.22 3.52
CA ALA A 14 20.21 -0.72 4.37
C ALA A 14 20.38 0.15 5.61
N ALA A 15 20.28 1.47 5.46
CA ALA A 15 20.45 2.39 6.57
C ALA A 15 19.34 2.23 7.60
N ARG A 16 18.14 1.86 7.17
CA ARG A 16 17.03 1.65 8.09
C ARG A 16 17.03 0.27 8.71
N ASN A 17 17.93 -0.59 8.25
CA ASN A 17 18.04 -1.95 8.80
C ASN A 17 16.69 -2.68 8.77
N LEU A 18 15.98 -2.56 7.65
CA LEU A 18 14.69 -3.20 7.50
C LEU A 18 14.85 -4.66 7.14
N PRO A 19 13.91 -5.52 7.58
CA PRO A 19 13.92 -6.91 7.10
C PRO A 19 13.58 -6.95 5.61
N ALA A 20 13.92 -8.06 4.96
CA ALA A 20 13.69 -8.20 3.53
C ALA A 20 12.20 -8.25 3.20
N ARG A 21 11.39 -8.75 4.12
CA ARG A 21 9.93 -8.80 3.95
C ARG A 21 9.27 -7.97 5.02
N LEU A 22 8.20 -7.31 4.65
CA LEU A 22 7.41 -6.49 5.57
C LEU A 22 5.98 -7.04 5.61
N ASP A 23 5.41 -7.13 6.81
CA ASP A 23 4.01 -7.50 6.94
C ASP A 23 3.14 -6.27 6.64
N VAL A 24 1.82 -6.43 6.74
CA VAL A 24 0.88 -5.36 6.43
C VAL A 24 1.13 -4.13 7.31
N ALA A 25 1.32 -4.34 8.60
CA ALA A 25 1.53 -3.22 9.52
C ALA A 25 2.80 -2.44 9.20
N ALA A 26 3.90 -3.15 8.96
CA ALA A 26 5.17 -2.52 8.64
C ALA A 26 5.11 -1.82 7.28
N THR A 27 4.44 -2.43 6.31
CA THR A 27 4.27 -1.85 4.99
C THR A 27 3.47 -0.55 5.08
N ALA A 28 2.37 -0.57 5.82
CA ALA A 28 1.55 0.63 6.01
C ALA A 28 2.36 1.75 6.62
N LYS A 29 3.13 1.43 7.64
CA LYS A 29 3.96 2.42 8.32
C LYS A 29 5.00 3.02 7.39
N LEU A 30 5.64 2.17 6.58
CA LEU A 30 6.66 2.63 5.65
C LEU A 30 6.08 3.54 4.58
N LEU A 31 4.93 3.16 4.02
CA LEU A 31 4.30 3.93 2.95
C LEU A 31 3.50 5.12 3.48
N GLY A 32 3.21 5.16 4.77
CA GLY A 32 2.45 6.26 5.34
C GLY A 32 0.94 6.08 5.22
N PHE A 33 0.49 4.83 5.14
CA PHE A 33 -0.94 4.51 5.06
C PHE A 33 -1.39 3.78 6.31
N ALA A 34 -2.71 3.67 6.48
CA ALA A 34 -3.28 2.82 7.51
C ALA A 34 -3.26 1.37 7.03
N GLU A 35 -3.33 0.43 7.96
CA GLU A 35 -3.34 -0.99 7.58
C GLU A 35 -4.52 -1.31 6.67
N HIS A 36 -5.68 -0.72 6.94
CA HIS A 36 -6.85 -0.92 6.11
C HIS A 36 -6.61 -0.43 4.68
N ASP A 37 -5.84 0.63 4.51
CA ASP A 37 -5.51 1.15 3.19
C ASP A 37 -4.70 0.15 2.38
N ILE A 38 -3.85 -0.63 3.06
CA ILE A 38 -3.06 -1.65 2.38
C ILE A 38 -4.00 -2.71 1.78
N GLN A 39 -5.06 -3.06 2.50
CA GLN A 39 -6.06 -4.01 1.98
C GLN A 39 -6.72 -3.45 0.71
N ILE A 40 -7.07 -2.17 0.73
CA ILE A 40 -7.68 -1.52 -0.43
C ILE A 40 -6.72 -1.55 -1.62
N LEU A 41 -5.45 -1.21 -1.37
CA LEU A 41 -4.46 -1.17 -2.45
C LEU A 41 -4.19 -2.54 -3.05
N MET A 42 -4.27 -3.61 -2.23
CA MET A 42 -4.17 -4.95 -2.77
C MET A 42 -5.39 -5.28 -3.63
N ALA A 43 -6.56 -4.90 -3.18
CA ALA A 43 -7.80 -5.19 -3.91
C ALA A 43 -7.82 -4.51 -5.28
N VAL A 44 -7.27 -3.31 -5.39
CA VAL A 44 -7.26 -2.60 -6.67
C VAL A 44 -5.99 -2.88 -7.49
N GLY A 45 -5.13 -3.77 -7.02
CA GLY A 45 -3.95 -4.17 -7.77
C GLY A 45 -2.77 -3.23 -7.69
N LYS A 46 -2.78 -2.28 -6.76
CA LYS A 46 -1.67 -1.35 -6.58
C LYS A 46 -0.53 -1.94 -5.75
N LEU A 47 -0.83 -2.95 -4.96
CA LEU A 47 0.17 -3.67 -4.18
C LEU A 47 0.01 -5.16 -4.40
N MET A 48 1.13 -5.85 -4.58
CA MET A 48 1.14 -7.29 -4.82
C MET A 48 1.92 -7.96 -3.70
N PRO A 49 1.27 -8.81 -2.91
CA PRO A 49 2.00 -9.55 -1.88
C PRO A 49 2.89 -10.62 -2.48
N LEU A 50 3.93 -10.99 -1.76
CA LEU A 50 4.86 -12.01 -2.20
C LEU A 50 4.23 -13.40 -2.11
N GLY A 51 4.52 -14.24 -3.09
CA GLY A 51 4.22 -15.67 -3.01
C GLY A 51 2.78 -16.07 -3.26
N ASP A 52 1.98 -15.21 -3.87
CA ASP A 52 0.58 -15.53 -4.19
C ASP A 52 -0.16 -16.17 -3.02
N PRO A 53 -0.26 -15.48 -1.88
CA PRO A 53 -0.86 -16.09 -0.69
C PRO A 53 -2.35 -16.32 -0.87
N ALA A 54 -2.85 -17.36 -0.19
CA ALA A 54 -4.29 -17.59 -0.13
C ALA A 54 -4.99 -16.43 0.54
N PRO A 55 -6.30 -16.24 0.30
CA PRO A 55 -7.00 -15.07 0.83
C PRO A 55 -6.88 -14.87 2.34
N ASN A 56 -6.83 -15.96 3.09
CA ASN A 56 -6.73 -15.85 4.54
C ASN A 56 -5.31 -15.98 5.07
N ALA A 57 -4.32 -16.09 4.19
CA ALA A 57 -2.94 -16.22 4.62
C ALA A 57 -2.35 -14.87 4.96
N PRO A 58 -1.33 -14.82 5.82
CA PRO A 58 -0.62 -13.57 6.07
C PRO A 58 -0.04 -13.01 4.79
N LYS A 59 -0.01 -11.69 4.67
CA LYS A 59 0.51 -11.02 3.49
C LYS A 59 1.86 -10.43 3.81
N TRP A 60 2.81 -10.65 2.90
CA TRP A 60 4.17 -10.13 3.02
C TRP A 60 4.53 -9.35 1.77
N PHE A 61 5.33 -8.32 1.94
CA PHE A 61 5.74 -7.45 0.84
C PHE A 61 7.25 -7.30 0.85
N ALA A 62 7.83 -7.18 -0.35
CA ALA A 62 9.27 -6.99 -0.46
C ALA A 62 9.64 -5.60 0.01
N ALA A 63 10.52 -5.49 1.00
CA ALA A 63 10.93 -4.19 1.53
C ALA A 63 11.53 -3.30 0.44
N VAL A 64 12.36 -3.86 -0.43
CA VAL A 64 12.98 -3.11 -1.52
C VAL A 64 11.92 -2.51 -2.43
N GLU A 65 10.90 -3.28 -2.77
CA GLU A 65 9.83 -2.80 -3.63
C GLU A 65 9.02 -1.71 -2.94
N MET A 66 8.73 -1.88 -1.65
CA MET A 66 7.95 -0.90 -0.91
C MET A 66 8.70 0.42 -0.77
N ILE A 67 10.04 0.35 -0.58
CA ILE A 67 10.86 1.55 -0.52
C ILE A 67 10.83 2.28 -1.87
N ARG A 68 10.88 1.52 -2.96
CA ARG A 68 10.82 2.09 -4.29
C ARG A 68 9.51 2.80 -4.53
N LEU A 69 8.40 2.20 -4.10
CA LEU A 69 7.08 2.81 -4.23
C LEU A 69 6.98 4.06 -3.35
N ALA A 70 7.56 4.02 -2.16
CA ALA A 70 7.55 5.16 -1.25
C ALA A 70 8.28 6.36 -1.84
N ALA A 71 9.23 6.12 -2.74
CA ALA A 71 9.97 7.18 -3.40
C ALA A 71 9.32 7.63 -4.71
N ASP A 72 8.23 6.99 -5.11
CA ASP A 72 7.57 7.28 -6.39
C ASP A 72 6.33 8.13 -6.13
N GLN A 73 6.48 9.42 -6.35
CA GLN A 73 5.39 10.38 -6.11
C GLN A 73 4.16 10.08 -6.96
N ASP A 74 4.36 9.66 -8.20
CA ASP A 74 3.24 9.35 -9.08
C ASP A 74 2.44 8.16 -8.56
N TRP A 75 3.15 7.12 -8.12
CA TRP A 75 2.48 5.96 -7.54
C TRP A 75 1.72 6.35 -6.28
N LEU A 76 2.35 7.16 -5.41
CA LEU A 76 1.70 7.61 -4.18
C LEU A 76 0.42 8.39 -4.47
N HIS A 77 0.46 9.25 -5.50
CA HIS A 77 -0.71 10.00 -5.92
C HIS A 77 -1.84 9.08 -6.35
N LYS A 78 -1.51 8.12 -7.21
CA LYS A 78 -2.51 7.18 -7.71
C LYS A 78 -3.06 6.29 -6.61
N ALA A 79 -2.21 5.83 -5.71
CA ALA A 79 -2.64 5.00 -4.58
C ALA A 79 -3.57 5.78 -3.66
N THR A 80 -3.21 7.02 -3.34
CA THR A 80 -4.03 7.87 -2.49
C THR A 80 -5.38 8.12 -3.14
N LYS A 81 -5.39 8.31 -4.45
CA LYS A 81 -6.62 8.54 -5.20
C LYS A 81 -7.54 7.31 -5.14
N GLU A 82 -6.98 6.11 -5.25
CA GLU A 82 -7.76 4.89 -5.13
C GLU A 82 -8.38 4.73 -3.75
N ILE A 83 -7.62 5.07 -2.73
CA ILE A 83 -8.12 4.99 -1.36
C ILE A 83 -9.26 5.98 -1.16
N ALA A 84 -9.10 7.21 -1.65
CA ALA A 84 -10.15 8.22 -1.55
C ALA A 84 -11.41 7.78 -2.29
N LYS A 85 -11.22 7.17 -3.46
CA LYS A 85 -12.34 6.66 -4.25
C LYS A 85 -13.09 5.57 -3.52
N TYR A 86 -12.36 4.66 -2.87
CA TYR A 86 -12.96 3.59 -2.10
C TYR A 86 -13.85 4.16 -0.98
N TRP A 87 -13.32 5.13 -0.21
CA TRP A 87 -14.07 5.69 0.90
C TRP A 87 -15.26 6.51 0.42
N ARG A 88 -15.15 7.16 -0.73
CA ARG A 88 -16.25 7.90 -1.32
C ARG A 88 -17.38 6.94 -1.71
N HIS A 89 -17.05 5.85 -2.39
CA HIS A 89 -18.03 4.86 -2.79
C HIS A 89 -18.68 4.20 -1.58
N LYS A 90 -17.91 3.93 -0.55
CA LYS A 90 -18.44 3.33 0.66
C LYS A 90 -19.43 4.28 1.34
N ARG A 91 -19.09 5.57 1.38
CA ARG A 91 -19.98 6.58 1.96
C ARG A 91 -21.26 6.70 1.18
N GLU A 92 -21.17 6.73 -0.14
CA GLU A 92 -22.34 6.80 -1.00
C GLU A 92 -23.24 5.59 -0.83
N ARG A 93 -22.62 4.40 -0.77
CA ARG A 93 -23.37 3.18 -0.56
C ARG A 93 -24.08 3.20 0.79
N ARG A 94 -23.42 3.69 1.82
CA ARG A 94 -24.02 3.79 3.15
C ARG A 94 -25.20 4.76 3.14
N GLN A 95 -25.07 5.86 2.43
CA GLN A 95 -26.17 6.81 2.31
C GLN A 95 -27.34 6.21 1.58
N CYS A 96 -27.08 5.42 0.54
CA CYS A 96 -28.15 4.76 -0.18
C CYS A 96 -28.82 3.69 0.66
N LEU A 97 -28.06 3.01 1.50
CA LEU A 97 -28.59 1.95 2.35
C LEU A 97 -29.25 2.47 3.60
N ALA A 98 -28.96 3.70 3.98
CA ALA A 98 -29.60 4.30 5.13
C ALA A 98 -30.91 4.90 4.70
N PRO A 99 -32.02 4.23 4.93
CA PRO A 99 -33.30 4.72 4.41
C PRO A 99 -33.60 6.04 5.04
N ASP A 100 -34.22 6.83 4.27
CA ASP A 100 -34.49 8.13 4.72
C ASP A 100 -35.39 8.16 5.86
N GLY A 101 -36.17 7.21 5.99
CA GLY A 101 -37.01 7.12 7.12
C GLY A 101 -36.23 6.86 8.36
N ALA A 102 -35.01 6.52 8.18
CA ALA A 102 -34.20 6.26 9.35
C ALA A 102 -33.64 7.55 9.88
#